data_2b23d2e329ef1e3fb47f35193c56f146
#
_entry.id   2b23d2e329ef1e3fb47f35193c56f146
#
_cell.length_a   1.000
_cell.length_b   1.000
_cell.length_c   1.000
_cell.angle_alpha   90.00
_cell.angle_beta   90.00
_cell.angle_gamma   90.00
#
_symmetry.space_group_name_H-M   'P 1'
#
loop_
_entity.id
_entity.type
_entity.pdbx_description
1 polymer ?
#
loop_
_entity_poly.entity_id
_entity_poly.type
_entity_poly.pdbx_seq_one_letter_code
_entity_poly.pdbx_strand_id
1 'polypeptide(L)'
;MPVIQVSGQAIYYQHLLASGRNAATLLFIHGLGSSHAFYNTVAPGLVQNGFSCLLLDTPGSGLSRFNGQDKSLSELAVAITELLTKLDINPDSLFAIGHSMGAMLACEIAARAPVRGVVLIGPVHPTPALAEIFASRIETVEKQGIEVLADSIPTAATGSKASATQRAFIRALILSQSPQGYASLCRTIAQAKPSPYEQLRCPILIIAGGEDKTSPLPGCNTIFNRWGCAKEEKKLAVLEGVGHWHCIEAADQVSTLVGNFATAYSHKESP
;
A
#
# COMPACT_ATOMS: atom_id res chain seq x y z
N MET A 1 -13.24 9.17 16.50
CA MET A 1 -12.52 8.54 15.39
C MET A 1 -11.18 8.07 15.92
N PRO A 2 -10.73 6.86 15.65
CA PRO A 2 -9.46 6.35 16.17
C PRO A 2 -8.28 7.06 15.48
N VAL A 3 -7.62 7.93 16.25
CA VAL A 3 -6.44 8.69 15.83
C VAL A 3 -5.39 8.56 16.91
N ILE A 4 -4.16 8.23 16.54
CA ILE A 4 -3.02 8.15 17.46
C ILE A 4 -1.96 9.16 17.03
N GLN A 5 -1.37 9.86 18.01
CA GLN A 5 -0.21 10.73 17.81
C GLN A 5 1.07 9.88 17.81
N VAL A 6 1.82 9.92 16.72
CA VAL A 6 3.09 9.22 16.54
C VAL A 6 4.07 10.13 15.82
N SER A 7 5.30 10.23 16.30
CA SER A 7 6.36 11.03 15.66
C SER A 7 5.92 12.45 15.27
N GLY A 8 5.15 13.12 16.13
CA GLY A 8 4.59 14.46 15.89
C GLY A 8 3.50 14.53 14.82
N GLN A 9 2.88 13.41 14.47
CA GLN A 9 1.88 13.27 13.43
C GLN A 9 0.63 12.54 13.96
N ALA A 10 -0.56 13.02 13.61
CA ALA A 10 -1.81 12.32 13.86
C ALA A 10 -2.04 11.29 12.76
N ILE A 11 -2.11 10.01 13.10
CA ILE A 11 -2.44 8.93 12.17
C ILE A 11 -3.84 8.39 12.49
N TYR A 12 -4.71 8.47 11.51
CA TYR A 12 -6.01 7.81 11.51
C TYR A 12 -5.84 6.34 11.12
N TYR A 13 -6.59 5.46 11.79
CA TYR A 13 -6.62 4.04 11.49
C TYR A 13 -8.00 3.42 11.72
N GLN A 14 -8.26 2.30 11.09
CA GLN A 14 -9.35 1.39 11.40
C GLN A 14 -8.76 0.02 11.76
N HIS A 15 -9.15 -0.51 12.92
CA HIS A 15 -8.77 -1.85 13.34
C HIS A 15 -10.00 -2.74 13.32
N LEU A 16 -10.13 -3.55 12.26
CA LEU A 16 -11.19 -4.52 12.09
C LEU A 16 -10.74 -5.84 12.70
N LEU A 17 -11.31 -6.19 13.84
CA LEU A 17 -10.92 -7.39 14.57
C LEU A 17 -11.58 -8.64 13.97
N ALA A 18 -10.82 -9.71 13.88
CA ALA A 18 -11.35 -11.02 13.48
C ALA A 18 -12.40 -11.52 14.47
N SER A 19 -13.43 -12.17 13.95
CA SER A 19 -14.40 -12.89 14.76
C SER A 19 -13.82 -14.25 15.17
N GLY A 20 -13.46 -14.43 16.46
CA GLY A 20 -12.91 -15.69 16.97
C GLY A 20 -11.39 -15.69 17.11
N ARG A 21 -10.74 -16.83 16.83
CA ARG A 21 -9.28 -16.98 16.97
C ARG A 21 -8.58 -16.15 15.89
N ASN A 22 -7.90 -15.09 16.31
CA ASN A 22 -7.12 -14.25 15.39
C ASN A 22 -5.89 -15.03 14.90
N ALA A 23 -5.81 -15.30 13.60
CA ALA A 23 -4.70 -16.00 12.98
C ALA A 23 -3.47 -15.09 12.79
N ALA A 24 -3.69 -13.82 12.43
CA ALA A 24 -2.66 -12.80 12.22
C ALA A 24 -3.30 -11.42 12.02
N THR A 25 -2.49 -10.38 12.10
CA THR A 25 -2.86 -9.02 11.74
C THR A 25 -2.34 -8.65 10.36
N LEU A 26 -3.24 -8.19 9.49
CA LEU A 26 -2.94 -7.69 8.15
C LEU A 26 -2.90 -6.16 8.21
N LEU A 27 -1.70 -5.58 8.10
CA LEU A 27 -1.50 -4.13 8.01
C LEU A 27 -1.65 -3.69 6.57
N PHE A 28 -2.57 -2.79 6.29
CA PHE A 28 -2.85 -2.27 4.96
C PHE A 28 -2.38 -0.82 4.82
N ILE A 29 -1.48 -0.57 3.87
CA ILE A 29 -0.88 0.73 3.58
C ILE A 29 -1.22 1.11 2.14
N HIS A 30 -2.05 2.16 1.97
CA HIS A 30 -2.54 2.59 0.65
C HIS A 30 -1.47 3.36 -0.15
N GLY A 31 -1.74 3.54 -1.44
CA GLY A 31 -0.94 4.34 -2.37
C GLY A 31 -1.28 5.83 -2.36
N LEU A 32 -0.54 6.60 -3.14
CA LEU A 32 -0.77 8.03 -3.35
C LEU A 32 -2.18 8.31 -3.90
N GLY A 33 -2.80 9.38 -3.43
CA GLY A 33 -4.13 9.79 -3.88
C GLY A 33 -5.27 8.93 -3.33
N SER A 34 -5.00 8.16 -2.28
CA SER A 34 -5.93 7.21 -1.68
C SER A 34 -5.99 7.37 -0.15
N SER A 35 -6.69 6.46 0.52
CA SER A 35 -6.85 6.38 1.97
C SER A 35 -7.13 4.94 2.39
N HIS A 36 -7.32 4.69 3.69
CA HIS A 36 -7.81 3.40 4.21
C HIS A 36 -9.02 2.86 3.44
N ALA A 37 -9.89 3.74 2.94
CA ALA A 37 -11.10 3.36 2.20
C ALA A 37 -10.83 2.54 0.92
N PHE A 38 -9.63 2.61 0.36
CA PHE A 38 -9.20 1.76 -0.75
C PHE A 38 -9.32 0.27 -0.43
N TYR A 39 -9.14 -0.11 0.83
CA TYR A 39 -9.17 -1.49 1.28
C TYR A 39 -10.52 -1.94 1.83
N ASN A 40 -11.53 -1.06 1.90
CA ASN A 40 -12.86 -1.42 2.38
C ASN A 40 -13.57 -2.45 1.47
N THR A 41 -13.10 -2.61 0.24
CA THR A 41 -13.57 -3.63 -0.69
C THR A 41 -12.94 -5.01 -0.46
N VAL A 42 -11.82 -5.09 0.25
CA VAL A 42 -11.01 -6.31 0.45
C VAL A 42 -11.04 -6.78 1.90
N ALA A 43 -10.88 -5.88 2.85
CA ALA A 43 -10.71 -6.19 4.26
C ALA A 43 -11.89 -6.98 4.90
N PRO A 44 -13.17 -6.69 4.59
CA PRO A 44 -14.29 -7.43 5.20
C PRO A 44 -14.23 -8.94 4.95
N GLY A 45 -13.87 -9.37 3.74
CA GLY A 45 -13.72 -10.80 3.42
C GLY A 45 -12.59 -11.47 4.20
N LEU A 46 -11.50 -10.75 4.42
CA LEU A 46 -10.36 -11.24 5.21
C LEU A 46 -10.70 -11.34 6.70
N VAL A 47 -11.48 -10.40 7.23
CA VAL A 47 -11.97 -10.45 8.61
C VAL A 47 -12.87 -11.68 8.82
N GLN A 48 -13.76 -11.98 7.87
CA GLN A 48 -14.59 -13.19 7.90
C GLN A 48 -13.75 -14.47 7.86
N ASN A 49 -12.58 -14.42 7.24
CA ASN A 49 -11.62 -15.54 7.17
C ASN A 49 -10.69 -15.63 8.41
N GLY A 50 -10.96 -14.86 9.47
CA GLY A 50 -10.26 -14.95 10.75
C GLY A 50 -9.00 -14.10 10.87
N PHE A 51 -8.78 -13.12 9.99
CA PHE A 51 -7.67 -12.17 10.09
C PHE A 51 -8.13 -10.84 10.68
N SER A 52 -7.36 -10.25 11.59
CA SER A 52 -7.55 -8.84 11.93
C SER A 52 -6.94 -7.95 10.86
N CYS A 53 -7.63 -6.88 10.47
CA CYS A 53 -7.16 -5.94 9.45
C CYS A 53 -6.95 -4.56 10.07
N LEU A 54 -5.72 -4.05 10.00
CA LEU A 54 -5.37 -2.70 10.40
C LEU A 54 -5.17 -1.84 9.15
N LEU A 55 -6.12 -0.96 8.88
CA LEU A 55 -6.10 -0.03 7.75
C LEU A 55 -5.71 1.35 8.29
N LEU A 56 -4.76 2.03 7.68
CA LEU A 56 -4.35 3.36 8.10
C LEU A 56 -4.39 4.36 6.94
N ASP A 57 -4.49 5.63 7.28
CA ASP A 57 -4.18 6.73 6.36
C ASP A 57 -2.73 7.16 6.60
N THR A 58 -1.90 7.13 5.56
CA THR A 58 -0.53 7.65 5.67
C THR A 58 -0.54 9.15 5.96
N PRO A 59 0.42 9.68 6.76
CA PRO A 59 0.52 11.12 6.98
C PRO A 59 0.46 11.93 5.68
N GLY A 60 -0.44 12.90 5.65
CA GLY A 60 -0.74 13.70 4.44
C GLY A 60 -1.90 13.18 3.59
N SER A 61 -2.51 12.03 3.95
CA SER A 61 -3.65 11.45 3.21
C SER A 61 -4.90 11.33 4.08
N GLY A 62 -6.06 11.36 3.44
CA GLY A 62 -7.34 11.06 4.05
C GLY A 62 -7.58 11.84 5.35
N LEU A 63 -7.79 11.11 6.44
CA LEU A 63 -8.02 11.66 7.78
C LEU A 63 -6.70 11.89 8.57
N SER A 64 -5.56 11.42 8.08
CA SER A 64 -4.22 11.75 8.59
C SER A 64 -3.69 13.00 7.93
N ARG A 65 -4.23 14.16 8.32
CA ARG A 65 -4.00 15.44 7.64
C ARG A 65 -2.52 15.82 7.60
N PHE A 66 -2.11 16.48 6.53
CA PHE A 66 -0.77 17.04 6.40
C PHE A 66 -0.53 18.12 7.46
N ASN A 67 0.59 18.01 8.18
CA ASN A 67 0.95 18.92 9.27
C ASN A 67 1.93 20.03 8.85
N GLY A 68 2.18 20.20 7.55
CA GLY A 68 3.13 21.19 7.02
C GLY A 68 4.56 20.69 6.89
N GLN A 69 4.86 19.43 7.23
CA GLN A 69 6.21 18.86 7.18
C GLN A 69 6.28 17.70 6.18
N ASP A 70 7.14 17.83 5.18
CA ASP A 70 7.46 16.72 4.30
C ASP A 70 8.19 15.62 5.08
N LYS A 71 7.90 14.37 4.73
CA LYS A 71 8.54 13.20 5.36
C LYS A 71 9.12 12.30 4.29
N SER A 72 10.30 11.79 4.56
CA SER A 72 10.91 10.72 3.78
C SER A 72 10.15 9.40 3.97
N LEU A 73 10.36 8.45 3.07
CA LEU A 73 9.82 7.10 3.17
C LEU A 73 10.18 6.43 4.51
N SER A 74 11.43 6.63 4.94
CA SER A 74 11.96 6.15 6.22
C SER A 74 11.21 6.71 7.43
N GLU A 75 10.94 8.02 7.47
CA GLU A 75 10.22 8.67 8.56
C GLU A 75 8.75 8.23 8.60
N LEU A 76 8.12 8.03 7.44
CA LEU A 76 6.77 7.47 7.37
C LEU A 76 6.73 6.03 7.91
N ALA A 77 7.71 5.21 7.56
CA ALA A 77 7.81 3.84 8.07
C ALA A 77 8.03 3.81 9.60
N VAL A 78 8.86 4.71 10.14
CA VAL A 78 9.05 4.86 11.60
C VAL A 78 7.74 5.23 12.28
N ALA A 79 6.99 6.19 11.74
CA ALA A 79 5.70 6.60 12.31
C ALA A 79 4.68 5.44 12.31
N ILE A 80 4.64 4.63 11.23
CA ILE A 80 3.78 3.45 11.18
C ILE A 80 4.23 2.38 12.20
N THR A 81 5.53 2.16 12.34
CA THR A 81 6.06 1.20 13.34
C THR A 81 5.73 1.64 14.77
N GLU A 82 5.83 2.95 15.07
CA GLU A 82 5.40 3.51 16.34
C GLU A 82 3.89 3.32 16.58
N LEU A 83 3.07 3.49 15.55
CA LEU A 83 1.63 3.17 15.61
C LEU A 83 1.39 1.71 16.00
N LEU A 84 2.07 0.78 15.34
CA LEU A 84 1.97 -0.66 15.64
C LEU A 84 2.34 -0.96 17.10
N THR A 85 3.41 -0.36 17.61
CA THR A 85 3.83 -0.49 19.01
C THR A 85 2.76 0.05 19.97
N LYS A 86 2.18 1.23 19.70
CA LYS A 86 1.13 1.82 20.52
C LYS A 86 -0.18 1.03 20.51
N LEU A 87 -0.42 0.27 19.46
CA LEU A 87 -1.57 -0.63 19.33
C LEU A 87 -1.30 -2.04 19.85
N ASP A 88 -0.12 -2.30 20.41
CA ASP A 88 0.34 -3.62 20.90
C ASP A 88 0.21 -4.72 19.83
N ILE A 89 0.55 -4.37 18.58
CA ILE A 89 0.54 -5.31 17.47
C ILE A 89 1.84 -6.11 17.48
N ASN A 90 1.73 -7.43 17.65
CA ASN A 90 2.88 -8.32 17.61
C ASN A 90 3.44 -8.44 16.18
N PRO A 91 4.69 -8.02 15.93
CA PRO A 91 5.31 -8.08 14.61
C PRO A 91 5.45 -9.53 14.09
N ASP A 92 5.63 -10.53 14.96
CA ASP A 92 5.75 -11.94 14.57
C ASP A 92 4.44 -12.53 14.00
N SER A 93 3.31 -11.86 14.19
CA SER A 93 2.01 -12.21 13.61
C SER A 93 1.54 -11.22 12.55
N LEU A 94 2.41 -10.28 12.12
CA LEU A 94 2.08 -9.19 11.23
C LEU A 94 2.40 -9.53 9.77
N PHE A 95 1.45 -9.30 8.87
CA PHE A 95 1.71 -9.19 7.43
C PHE A 95 1.67 -7.72 7.02
N ALA A 96 2.73 -7.26 6.33
CA ALA A 96 2.77 -5.91 5.77
C ALA A 96 2.24 -5.92 4.33
N ILE A 97 1.12 -5.25 4.09
CA ILE A 97 0.43 -5.21 2.80
C ILE A 97 0.43 -3.78 2.29
N GLY A 98 1.04 -3.54 1.16
CA GLY A 98 1.15 -2.21 0.60
C GLY A 98 0.75 -2.12 -0.85
N HIS A 99 0.02 -1.05 -1.21
CA HIS A 99 -0.32 -0.72 -2.58
C HIS A 99 0.53 0.44 -3.09
N SER A 100 1.17 0.31 -4.26
CA SER A 100 1.91 1.40 -4.92
C SER A 100 2.99 2.01 -4.00
N MET A 101 2.87 3.27 -3.59
CA MET A 101 3.71 3.90 -2.56
C MET A 101 3.69 3.11 -1.24
N GLY A 102 2.52 2.61 -0.85
CA GLY A 102 2.39 1.76 0.35
C GLY A 102 3.20 0.47 0.26
N ALA A 103 3.49 -0.03 -0.95
CA ALA A 103 4.39 -1.17 -1.14
C ALA A 103 5.84 -0.83 -0.78
N MET A 104 6.30 0.39 -1.08
CA MET A 104 7.60 0.87 -0.61
C MET A 104 7.64 0.91 0.93
N LEU A 105 6.57 1.40 1.56
CA LEU A 105 6.45 1.44 3.03
C LEU A 105 6.41 0.05 3.66
N ALA A 106 5.73 -0.91 3.02
CA ALA A 106 5.74 -2.30 3.47
C ALA A 106 7.14 -2.92 3.44
N CYS A 107 7.93 -2.63 2.39
CA CYS A 107 9.34 -3.03 2.32
C CYS A 107 10.19 -2.36 3.42
N GLU A 108 9.98 -1.07 3.67
CA GLU A 108 10.69 -0.33 4.73
C GLU A 108 10.38 -0.87 6.14
N ILE A 109 9.13 -1.26 6.40
CA ILE A 109 8.72 -1.89 7.66
C ILE A 109 9.37 -3.25 7.80
N ALA A 110 9.33 -4.10 6.75
CA ALA A 110 9.95 -5.42 6.76
C ALA A 110 11.48 -5.38 6.91
N ALA A 111 12.12 -4.28 6.51
CA ALA A 111 13.57 -4.07 6.74
C ALA A 111 13.92 -3.67 8.18
N ARG A 112 12.93 -3.22 8.98
CA ARG A 112 13.14 -2.72 10.35
C ARG A 112 12.64 -3.66 11.43
N ALA A 113 11.65 -4.46 11.13
CA ALA A 113 11.03 -5.36 12.09
C ALA A 113 10.73 -6.71 11.43
N PRO A 114 10.79 -7.82 12.16
CA PRO A 114 10.33 -9.10 11.64
C PRO A 114 8.84 -8.97 11.28
N VAL A 115 8.49 -9.43 10.08
CA VAL A 115 7.10 -9.58 9.66
C VAL A 115 6.90 -10.99 9.12
N ARG A 116 5.71 -11.53 9.30
CA ARG A 116 5.36 -12.89 8.87
C ARG A 116 5.42 -13.04 7.34
N GLY A 117 5.15 -11.98 6.61
CA GLY A 117 5.21 -11.93 5.16
C GLY A 117 4.85 -10.55 4.64
N VAL A 118 5.14 -10.33 3.36
CA VAL A 118 4.89 -9.06 2.67
C VAL A 118 4.01 -9.31 1.44
N VAL A 119 2.98 -8.48 1.27
CA VAL A 119 2.17 -8.45 0.06
C VAL A 119 2.33 -7.08 -0.61
N LEU A 120 2.81 -7.07 -1.84
CA LEU A 120 3.00 -5.88 -2.64
C LEU A 120 1.97 -5.86 -3.77
N ILE A 121 1.06 -4.90 -3.72
CA ILE A 121 -0.02 -4.74 -4.71
C ILE A 121 0.35 -3.59 -5.63
N GLY A 122 0.57 -3.85 -6.92
CA GLY A 122 1.05 -2.86 -7.89
C GLY A 122 2.28 -2.10 -7.37
N PRO A 123 3.36 -2.79 -6.95
CA PRO A 123 4.49 -2.11 -6.35
C PRO A 123 5.24 -1.27 -7.37
N VAL A 124 5.56 -0.03 -7.02
CA VAL A 124 6.41 0.82 -7.84
C VAL A 124 7.88 0.63 -7.43
N HIS A 125 8.74 0.39 -8.42
CA HIS A 125 10.18 0.33 -8.23
C HIS A 125 10.80 1.70 -8.47
N PRO A 126 11.49 2.32 -7.49
CA PRO A 126 12.10 3.64 -7.67
C PRO A 126 13.10 3.66 -8.82
N THR A 127 12.91 4.62 -9.74
CA THR A 127 13.80 4.88 -10.88
C THR A 127 13.89 6.39 -11.10
N PRO A 128 14.92 6.91 -11.80
CA PRO A 128 14.98 8.33 -12.17
C PRO A 128 13.75 8.79 -12.96
N ALA A 129 13.27 7.98 -13.91
CA ALA A 129 12.06 8.31 -14.67
C ALA A 129 10.81 8.42 -13.80
N LEU A 130 10.67 7.55 -12.79
CA LEU A 130 9.59 7.66 -11.81
C LEU A 130 9.69 8.97 -11.02
N ALA A 131 10.88 9.35 -10.59
CA ALA A 131 11.09 10.61 -9.86
C ALA A 131 10.66 11.84 -10.70
N GLU A 132 10.98 11.88 -11.98
CA GLU A 132 10.55 12.94 -12.90
C GLU A 132 9.03 13.02 -13.05
N ILE A 133 8.34 11.88 -13.16
CA ILE A 133 6.87 11.80 -13.21
C ILE A 133 6.27 12.44 -11.95
N PHE A 134 6.78 12.11 -10.76
CA PHE A 134 6.24 12.64 -9.52
C PHE A 134 6.63 14.11 -9.30
N ALA A 135 7.79 14.56 -9.76
CA ALA A 135 8.14 16.00 -9.79
C ALA A 135 7.15 16.80 -10.65
N SER A 136 6.81 16.32 -11.84
CA SER A 136 5.79 16.94 -12.70
C SER A 136 4.39 16.97 -12.05
N ARG A 137 4.01 15.92 -11.30
CA ARG A 137 2.74 15.90 -10.57
C ARG A 137 2.68 16.94 -9.45
N ILE A 138 3.78 17.21 -8.77
CA ILE A 138 3.86 18.28 -7.77
C ILE A 138 3.52 19.62 -8.42
N GLU A 139 4.16 19.95 -9.55
CA GLU A 139 3.88 21.18 -10.27
C GLU A 139 2.42 21.28 -10.73
N THR A 140 1.85 20.16 -11.21
CA THR A 140 0.45 20.11 -11.64
C THR A 140 -0.48 20.44 -10.49
N VAL A 141 -0.31 19.79 -9.33
CA VAL A 141 -1.19 19.99 -8.17
C VAL A 141 -1.02 21.38 -7.57
N GLU A 142 0.22 21.90 -7.49
CA GLU A 142 0.48 23.22 -6.93
C GLU A 142 -0.05 24.35 -7.82
N LYS A 143 -0.07 24.18 -9.15
CA LYS A 143 -0.52 25.19 -10.09
C LYS A 143 -2.01 25.09 -10.46
N GLN A 144 -2.56 23.88 -10.50
CA GLN A 144 -3.88 23.60 -11.08
C GLN A 144 -4.86 22.91 -10.12
N GLY A 145 -4.43 22.56 -8.92
CA GLY A 145 -5.24 21.84 -7.94
C GLY A 145 -5.26 20.31 -8.15
N ILE A 146 -5.90 19.62 -7.23
CA ILE A 146 -6.01 18.15 -7.24
C ILE A 146 -7.05 17.65 -8.23
N GLU A 147 -7.99 18.50 -8.64
CA GLU A 147 -9.12 18.21 -9.51
C GLU A 147 -8.66 17.69 -10.88
N VAL A 148 -7.60 18.28 -11.43
CA VAL A 148 -7.02 17.86 -12.72
C VAL A 148 -6.55 16.41 -12.69
N LEU A 149 -5.98 15.99 -11.58
CA LEU A 149 -5.58 14.60 -11.37
C LEU A 149 -6.79 13.70 -11.11
N ALA A 150 -7.77 14.17 -10.38
CA ALA A 150 -9.00 13.44 -10.14
C ALA A 150 -9.81 13.19 -11.42
N ASP A 151 -9.72 14.07 -12.41
CA ASP A 151 -10.38 13.89 -13.69
C ASP A 151 -9.61 12.99 -14.66
N SER A 152 -8.28 12.95 -14.58
CA SER A 152 -7.44 12.21 -15.54
C SER A 152 -7.08 10.79 -15.06
N ILE A 153 -6.68 10.63 -13.79
CA ILE A 153 -6.15 9.35 -13.26
C ILE A 153 -7.16 8.20 -13.33
N PRO A 154 -8.47 8.37 -13.01
CA PRO A 154 -9.42 7.26 -13.04
C PRO A 154 -9.52 6.57 -14.41
N THR A 155 -9.29 7.30 -15.49
CA THR A 155 -9.29 6.71 -16.85
C THR A 155 -7.89 6.24 -17.23
N ALA A 156 -6.85 6.99 -16.91
CA ALA A 156 -5.48 6.69 -17.34
C ALA A 156 -4.85 5.50 -16.60
N ALA A 157 -5.25 5.27 -15.33
CA ALA A 157 -4.63 4.29 -14.45
C ALA A 157 -5.52 3.07 -14.12
N THR A 158 -6.70 2.94 -14.76
CA THR A 158 -7.53 1.72 -14.65
C THR A 158 -7.39 0.87 -15.89
N GLY A 159 -7.61 -0.44 -15.75
CA GLY A 159 -7.64 -1.39 -16.83
C GLY A 159 -8.95 -1.38 -17.62
N SER A 160 -8.99 -2.19 -18.69
CA SER A 160 -10.11 -2.27 -19.63
C SER A 160 -11.41 -2.78 -18.99
N LYS A 161 -11.31 -3.55 -17.92
CA LYS A 161 -12.47 -4.11 -17.19
C LYS A 161 -13.07 -3.16 -16.14
N ALA A 162 -12.46 -2.01 -15.87
CA ALA A 162 -12.94 -1.08 -14.85
C ALA A 162 -14.30 -0.49 -15.22
N SER A 163 -15.24 -0.52 -14.29
CA SER A 163 -16.57 0.07 -14.44
C SER A 163 -16.56 1.58 -14.19
N ALA A 164 -17.63 2.26 -14.63
CA ALA A 164 -17.84 3.69 -14.36
C ALA A 164 -17.91 3.98 -12.84
N THR A 165 -18.54 3.09 -12.05
CA THR A 165 -18.64 3.22 -10.60
C THR A 165 -17.25 3.13 -9.94
N GLN A 166 -16.40 2.21 -10.38
CA GLN A 166 -15.04 2.09 -9.89
C GLN A 166 -14.23 3.34 -10.18
N ARG A 167 -14.31 3.89 -11.40
CA ARG A 167 -13.65 5.16 -11.75
C ARG A 167 -14.19 6.33 -10.95
N ALA A 168 -15.50 6.39 -10.70
CA ALA A 168 -16.09 7.43 -9.85
C ALA A 168 -15.59 7.35 -8.40
N PHE A 169 -15.44 6.14 -7.85
CA PHE A 169 -14.89 5.95 -6.51
C PHE A 169 -13.40 6.37 -6.44
N ILE A 170 -12.60 6.01 -7.44
CA ILE A 170 -11.19 6.45 -7.53
C ILE A 170 -11.12 7.99 -7.58
N ARG A 171 -11.99 8.61 -8.39
CA ARG A 171 -12.09 10.09 -8.46
C ARG A 171 -12.39 10.68 -7.07
N ALA A 172 -13.33 10.11 -6.34
CA ALA A 172 -13.69 10.59 -5.00
C ALA A 172 -12.53 10.44 -4.01
N LEU A 173 -11.76 9.33 -4.04
CA LEU A 173 -10.57 9.14 -3.23
C LEU A 173 -9.52 10.22 -3.50
N ILE A 174 -9.26 10.55 -4.76
CA ILE A 174 -8.28 11.59 -5.14
C ILE A 174 -8.78 12.97 -4.67
N LEU A 175 -10.05 13.31 -4.88
CA LEU A 175 -10.63 14.58 -4.45
C LEU A 175 -10.67 14.74 -2.92
N SER A 176 -10.60 13.65 -2.15
CA SER A 176 -10.55 13.71 -0.69
C SER A 176 -9.17 14.12 -0.15
N GLN A 177 -8.15 14.22 -1.01
CA GLN A 177 -6.80 14.60 -0.60
C GLN A 177 -6.63 16.11 -0.54
N SER A 178 -5.81 16.59 0.40
CA SER A 178 -5.34 17.98 0.34
C SER A 178 -4.26 18.11 -0.73
N PRO A 179 -4.25 19.18 -1.54
CA PRO A 179 -3.18 19.41 -2.52
C PRO A 179 -1.78 19.37 -1.90
N GLN A 180 -1.61 19.98 -0.72
CA GLN A 180 -0.34 20.04 0.00
C GLN A 180 0.12 18.64 0.46
N GLY A 181 -0.79 17.83 1.03
CA GLY A 181 -0.50 16.47 1.45
C GLY A 181 -0.15 15.56 0.26
N TYR A 182 -0.89 15.69 -0.83
CA TYR A 182 -0.60 14.97 -2.07
C TYR A 182 0.78 15.33 -2.63
N ALA A 183 1.11 16.63 -2.72
CA ALA A 183 2.40 17.11 -3.18
C ALA A 183 3.55 16.64 -2.27
N SER A 184 3.35 16.65 -0.95
CA SER A 184 4.31 16.10 0.03
C SER A 184 4.62 14.63 -0.23
N LEU A 185 3.59 13.80 -0.44
CA LEU A 185 3.78 12.37 -0.76
C LEU A 185 4.38 12.15 -2.15
N CYS A 186 4.12 13.01 -3.12
CA CYS A 186 4.85 12.99 -4.40
C CYS A 186 6.35 13.23 -4.18
N ARG A 187 6.74 14.19 -3.30
CA ARG A 187 8.15 14.41 -2.92
C ARG A 187 8.76 13.18 -2.27
N THR A 188 8.04 12.53 -1.37
CA THR A 188 8.45 11.25 -0.76
C THR A 188 8.78 10.19 -1.82
N ILE A 189 7.91 10.01 -2.83
CA ILE A 189 8.10 9.03 -3.90
C ILE A 189 9.27 9.42 -4.81
N ALA A 190 9.35 10.71 -5.19
CA ALA A 190 10.41 11.21 -6.07
C ALA A 190 11.81 11.04 -5.48
N GLN A 191 11.94 11.11 -4.15
CA GLN A 191 13.19 10.96 -3.41
C GLN A 191 13.46 9.52 -2.97
N ALA A 192 12.50 8.60 -3.16
CA ALA A 192 12.64 7.22 -2.72
C ALA A 192 13.78 6.50 -3.44
N LYS A 193 14.48 5.65 -2.69
CA LYS A 193 15.49 4.73 -3.22
C LYS A 193 14.93 3.31 -3.19
N PRO A 194 15.42 2.40 -4.06
CA PRO A 194 15.06 0.99 -3.97
C PRO A 194 15.38 0.44 -2.58
N SER A 195 14.41 -0.26 -2.00
CA SER A 195 14.62 -0.97 -0.73
C SER A 195 15.68 -2.07 -0.89
N PRO A 196 16.33 -2.49 0.20
CA PRO A 196 17.34 -3.55 0.16
C PRO A 196 16.69 -4.94 -0.01
N TYR A 197 16.03 -5.19 -1.14
CA TYR A 197 15.21 -6.38 -1.39
C TYR A 197 15.94 -7.70 -1.08
N GLU A 198 17.25 -7.77 -1.37
CA GLU A 198 18.07 -8.95 -1.12
C GLU A 198 18.25 -9.27 0.36
N GLN A 199 18.00 -8.31 1.24
CA GLN A 199 18.08 -8.47 2.69
C GLN A 199 16.74 -8.90 3.31
N LEU A 200 15.63 -8.75 2.57
CA LEU A 200 14.29 -9.12 3.04
C LEU A 200 14.08 -10.62 2.90
N ARG A 201 13.99 -11.33 4.04
CA ARG A 201 13.94 -12.80 4.10
C ARG A 201 12.54 -13.37 4.26
N CYS A 202 11.56 -12.55 4.63
CA CYS A 202 10.19 -13.00 4.78
C CYS A 202 9.57 -13.40 3.43
N PRO A 203 8.58 -14.31 3.43
CA PRO A 203 7.80 -14.67 2.24
C PRO A 203 7.18 -13.44 1.55
N ILE A 204 7.06 -13.49 0.22
CA ILE A 204 6.49 -12.39 -0.56
C ILE A 204 5.42 -12.86 -1.53
N LEU A 205 4.34 -12.08 -1.62
CA LEU A 205 3.38 -12.11 -2.72
C LEU A 205 3.39 -10.76 -3.44
N ILE A 206 3.60 -10.76 -4.76
CA ILE A 206 3.38 -9.60 -5.62
C ILE A 206 2.08 -9.82 -6.41
N ILE A 207 1.20 -8.81 -6.38
CA ILE A 207 -0.02 -8.77 -7.19
C ILE A 207 0.15 -7.64 -8.20
N ALA A 208 0.28 -7.98 -9.48
CA ALA A 208 0.48 -7.05 -10.59
C ALA A 208 -0.78 -6.95 -11.45
N GLY A 209 -1.08 -5.79 -11.98
CA GLY A 209 -2.13 -5.60 -12.99
C GLY A 209 -1.56 -5.84 -14.40
N GLY A 210 -2.28 -6.61 -15.21
CA GLY A 210 -1.87 -6.88 -16.60
C GLY A 210 -1.86 -5.62 -17.47
N GLU A 211 -2.64 -4.60 -17.10
CA GLU A 211 -2.74 -3.31 -17.80
C GLU A 211 -2.23 -2.13 -16.94
N ASP A 212 -1.49 -2.41 -15.86
CA ASP A 212 -0.94 -1.38 -14.98
C ASP A 212 0.25 -0.64 -15.62
N LYS A 213 0.00 0.59 -16.05
CA LYS A 213 1.01 1.48 -16.63
C LYS A 213 1.82 2.25 -15.59
N THR A 214 1.33 2.33 -14.34
CA THR A 214 1.99 3.03 -13.24
C THR A 214 3.04 2.13 -12.58
N SER A 215 2.70 0.84 -12.43
CA SER A 215 3.57 -0.20 -11.88
C SER A 215 3.70 -1.36 -12.89
N PRO A 216 4.40 -1.14 -14.00
CA PRO A 216 4.47 -2.13 -15.07
C PRO A 216 5.21 -3.39 -14.63
N LEU A 217 4.82 -4.53 -15.20
CA LEU A 217 5.32 -5.87 -14.86
C LEU A 217 6.86 -6.00 -14.79
N PRO A 218 7.68 -5.31 -15.63
CA PRO A 218 9.14 -5.36 -15.49
C PRO A 218 9.64 -4.84 -14.12
N GLY A 219 9.01 -3.81 -13.56
CA GLY A 219 9.31 -3.31 -12.21
C GLY A 219 8.95 -4.33 -11.12
N CYS A 220 7.79 -4.97 -11.24
CA CYS A 220 7.36 -6.06 -10.35
C CYS A 220 8.35 -7.23 -10.40
N ASN A 221 8.78 -7.63 -11.60
CA ASN A 221 9.77 -8.70 -11.81
C ASN A 221 11.13 -8.34 -11.21
N THR A 222 11.55 -7.06 -11.27
CA THR A 222 12.79 -6.61 -10.63
C THR A 222 12.73 -6.83 -9.12
N ILE A 223 11.65 -6.44 -8.46
CA ILE A 223 11.46 -6.66 -7.03
C ILE A 223 11.42 -8.16 -6.72
N PHE A 224 10.62 -8.94 -7.46
CA PHE A 224 10.46 -10.38 -7.29
C PHE A 224 11.79 -11.14 -7.38
N ASN A 225 12.59 -10.85 -8.39
CA ASN A 225 13.86 -11.53 -8.62
C ASN A 225 14.90 -11.19 -7.54
N ARG A 226 14.91 -9.93 -7.09
CA ARG A 226 15.86 -9.43 -6.08
C ARG A 226 15.48 -9.77 -4.64
N TRP A 227 14.24 -10.19 -4.38
CA TRP A 227 13.81 -10.49 -3.01
C TRP A 227 14.59 -11.65 -2.39
N GLY A 228 14.99 -11.54 -1.12
CA GLY A 228 16.01 -12.38 -0.49
C GLY A 228 15.52 -13.70 0.11
N CYS A 229 14.20 -14.02 0.10
CA CYS A 229 13.71 -15.30 0.62
C CYS A 229 13.90 -16.45 -0.37
N ALA A 230 13.61 -17.69 0.07
CA ALA A 230 13.66 -18.88 -0.78
C ALA A 230 12.68 -18.77 -1.95
N LYS A 231 12.99 -19.44 -3.07
CA LYS A 231 12.19 -19.35 -4.31
C LYS A 231 10.74 -19.80 -4.10
N GLU A 232 10.53 -20.80 -3.28
CA GLU A 232 9.24 -21.40 -2.96
C GLU A 232 8.35 -20.47 -2.14
N GLU A 233 8.94 -19.45 -1.51
CA GLU A 233 8.26 -18.45 -0.70
C GLU A 233 7.94 -17.16 -1.49
N LYS A 234 8.33 -17.12 -2.77
CA LYS A 234 8.02 -16.01 -3.68
C LYS A 234 6.81 -16.37 -4.54
N LYS A 235 5.83 -15.46 -4.58
CA LYS A 235 4.67 -15.59 -5.45
C LYS A 235 4.46 -14.30 -6.24
N LEU A 236 4.16 -14.44 -7.53
CA LEU A 236 3.75 -13.34 -8.41
C LEU A 236 2.45 -13.73 -9.10
N ALA A 237 1.41 -12.93 -8.92
CA ALA A 237 0.12 -13.07 -9.58
C ALA A 237 -0.11 -11.88 -10.50
N VAL A 238 -0.53 -12.14 -11.74
CA VAL A 238 -0.89 -11.10 -12.70
C VAL A 238 -2.40 -11.14 -12.92
N LEU A 239 -3.08 -10.00 -12.73
CA LEU A 239 -4.52 -9.86 -12.90
C LEU A 239 -4.84 -9.27 -14.28
N GLU A 240 -5.36 -10.11 -15.16
CA GLU A 240 -5.68 -9.74 -16.54
C GLU A 240 -6.80 -8.69 -16.64
N GLY A 241 -6.57 -7.61 -17.39
CA GLY A 241 -7.53 -6.52 -17.59
C GLY A 241 -7.63 -5.56 -16.41
N VAL A 242 -6.73 -5.66 -15.44
CA VAL A 242 -6.64 -4.81 -14.24
C VAL A 242 -5.52 -3.79 -14.41
N GLY A 243 -5.80 -2.54 -14.10
CA GLY A 243 -4.85 -1.43 -14.06
C GLY A 243 -4.22 -1.29 -12.68
N HIS A 244 -4.01 -0.02 -12.27
CA HIS A 244 -3.29 0.29 -11.03
C HIS A 244 -4.14 0.22 -9.75
N TRP A 245 -5.47 0.28 -9.85
CA TRP A 245 -6.36 0.37 -8.69
C TRP A 245 -6.91 -1.02 -8.28
N HIS A 246 -6.01 -1.98 -8.11
CA HIS A 246 -6.26 -3.41 -7.94
C HIS A 246 -7.40 -3.75 -6.97
N CYS A 247 -7.41 -3.16 -5.75
CA CYS A 247 -8.42 -3.45 -4.73
C CYS A 247 -9.81 -2.91 -5.10
N ILE A 248 -9.89 -1.97 -6.03
CA ILE A 248 -11.16 -1.44 -6.55
C ILE A 248 -11.57 -2.21 -7.81
N GLU A 249 -10.62 -2.50 -8.70
CA GLU A 249 -10.88 -3.15 -9.99
C GLU A 249 -11.13 -4.65 -9.86
N ALA A 250 -10.48 -5.32 -8.90
CA ALA A 250 -10.48 -6.78 -8.75
C ALA A 250 -10.50 -7.22 -7.28
N ALA A 251 -11.38 -6.62 -6.47
CA ALA A 251 -11.43 -6.79 -5.01
C ALA A 251 -11.44 -8.26 -4.56
N ASP A 252 -12.30 -9.11 -5.16
CA ASP A 252 -12.44 -10.52 -4.78
C ASP A 252 -11.17 -11.33 -5.07
N GLN A 253 -10.52 -11.05 -6.22
CA GLN A 253 -9.26 -11.72 -6.59
C GLN A 253 -8.13 -11.31 -5.64
N VAL A 254 -8.02 -10.01 -5.31
CA VAL A 254 -7.04 -9.51 -4.35
C VAL A 254 -7.29 -10.09 -2.97
N SER A 255 -8.54 -10.09 -2.48
CA SER A 255 -8.91 -10.67 -1.19
C SER A 255 -8.54 -12.15 -1.11
N THR A 256 -8.85 -12.93 -2.15
CA THR A 256 -8.52 -14.35 -2.24
C THR A 256 -7.01 -14.59 -2.21
N LEU A 257 -6.23 -13.84 -3.01
CA LEU A 257 -4.77 -13.98 -3.06
C LEU A 257 -4.12 -13.63 -1.73
N VAL A 258 -4.53 -12.52 -1.11
CA VAL A 258 -4.03 -12.09 0.21
C VAL A 258 -4.39 -13.12 1.28
N GLY A 259 -5.66 -13.57 1.33
CA GLY A 259 -6.13 -14.56 2.31
C GLY A 259 -5.40 -15.88 2.20
N ASN A 260 -5.24 -16.42 0.98
CA ASN A 260 -4.50 -17.67 0.75
C ASN A 260 -3.02 -17.55 1.15
N PHE A 261 -2.39 -16.42 0.83
CA PHE A 261 -1.01 -16.16 1.22
C PHE A 261 -0.87 -16.07 2.74
N ALA A 262 -1.70 -15.28 3.40
CA ALA A 262 -1.67 -15.14 4.85
C ALA A 262 -1.94 -16.47 5.56
N THR A 263 -2.91 -17.28 5.11
CA THR A 263 -3.18 -18.62 5.65
C THR A 263 -1.98 -19.53 5.54
N ALA A 264 -1.30 -19.55 4.40
CA ALA A 264 -0.14 -20.41 4.15
C ALA A 264 1.04 -20.13 5.10
N TYR A 265 1.15 -18.90 5.60
CA TYR A 265 2.28 -18.47 6.43
C TYR A 265 1.91 -18.11 7.88
N SER A 266 0.63 -18.11 8.27
CA SER A 266 0.21 -17.77 9.64
C SER A 266 0.72 -18.73 10.71
N HIS A 267 1.01 -19.99 10.36
CA HIS A 267 1.40 -21.06 11.30
C HIS A 267 2.84 -21.53 11.14
N LYS A 268 3.62 -20.95 10.21
CA LYS A 268 5.04 -21.26 10.14
C LYS A 268 5.75 -20.64 11.34
N GLU A 269 6.58 -21.39 12.03
CA GLU A 269 7.52 -20.84 13.01
C GLU A 269 8.43 -19.85 12.29
N SER A 270 8.71 -18.70 12.92
CA SER A 270 9.69 -17.74 12.37
C SER A 270 11.06 -18.40 12.35
N PRO A 271 11.85 -18.27 11.28
CA PRO A 271 13.17 -18.88 11.16
C PRO A 271 14.17 -18.35 12.19
#